data_584c8fa5af00226aa8631003797fc6af
#
_entry.id   584c8fa5af00226aa8631003797fc6af
#
_cell.length_a   1.000
_cell.length_b   1.000
_cell.length_c   1.000
_cell.angle_alpha   90.00
_cell.angle_beta   90.00
_cell.angle_gamma   90.00
#
_symmetry.space_group_name_H-M   'P 1'
#
loop_
_entity.id
_entity.type
_entity.pdbx_description
1 polymer ?
#
loop_
_entity_poly.entity_id
_entity_poly.type
_entity_poly.pdbx_seq_one_letter_code
_entity_poly.pdbx_strand_id
1 'polypeptide(L)'
;VTAPAVRDQIDRDFWLEGFRDFLSLEAGHSPNTVEAYLRDLRRMGEFALSRGVRDPRRVGRPLLRDFVYLLKDLGLSAATIRREVSAIRTYYGFLVGEGRVTEDPSDRLETPRRGRTLPDTLSVREVESLLGAPGIDDPLGWRDR
;
A
#
# COMPACT_ATOMS: atom_id res chain seq x y z
N VAL A 1 -16.52 1.74 3.72
CA VAL A 1 -16.13 1.99 5.09
C VAL A 1 -16.30 0.73 5.91
N THR A 2 -15.27 0.38 6.66
CA THR A 2 -15.28 -0.85 7.43
C THR A 2 -16.02 -0.63 8.74
N ALA A 3 -16.93 -1.51 9.08
CA ALA A 3 -17.62 -1.44 10.36
C ALA A 3 -16.60 -1.64 11.48
N PRO A 4 -16.77 -0.98 12.63
CA PRO A 4 -15.81 -1.12 13.72
C PRO A 4 -15.58 -2.56 14.17
N ALA A 5 -16.64 -3.40 14.19
CA ALA A 5 -16.47 -4.78 14.61
C ALA A 5 -15.60 -5.57 13.63
N VAL A 6 -15.76 -5.32 12.33
CA VAL A 6 -14.95 -5.99 11.31
C VAL A 6 -13.52 -5.51 11.40
N ARG A 7 -13.34 -4.21 11.61
CA ARG A 7 -12.02 -3.65 11.74
C ARG A 7 -11.28 -4.24 12.93
N ASP A 8 -11.96 -4.36 14.09
CA ASP A 8 -11.34 -4.94 15.26
C ASP A 8 -10.99 -6.39 15.04
N GLN A 9 -11.83 -7.10 14.29
CA GLN A 9 -11.57 -8.49 13.99
C GLN A 9 -10.34 -8.62 13.11
N ILE A 10 -10.21 -7.77 12.11
CA ILE A 10 -9.04 -7.79 11.24
C ILE A 10 -7.79 -7.45 12.04
N ASP A 11 -7.87 -6.47 12.93
CA ASP A 11 -6.72 -6.10 13.75
C ASP A 11 -6.25 -7.29 14.59
N ARG A 12 -7.19 -8.08 15.11
CA ARG A 12 -6.81 -9.25 15.90
C ARG A 12 -6.30 -10.38 15.02
N ASP A 13 -7.04 -10.69 13.96
CA ASP A 13 -6.72 -11.85 13.14
C ASP A 13 -5.41 -11.67 12.37
N PHE A 14 -5.07 -10.44 12.05
CA PHE A 14 -3.86 -10.14 11.29
C PHE A 14 -2.74 -9.58 12.16
N TRP A 15 -2.91 -9.61 13.48
CA TRP A 15 -1.89 -9.17 14.45
C TRP A 15 -1.40 -7.75 14.17
N LEU A 16 -2.31 -6.85 13.87
CA LEU A 16 -1.91 -5.51 13.47
C LEU A 16 -1.39 -4.67 14.65
N GLU A 17 -1.75 -5.03 15.87
CA GLU A 17 -1.22 -4.33 17.01
C GLU A 17 0.27 -4.58 17.14
N GLY A 18 0.70 -5.81 16.97
CA GLY A 18 2.12 -6.14 16.99
C GLY A 18 2.86 -5.47 15.83
N PHE A 19 2.21 -5.38 14.69
CA PHE A 19 2.81 -4.72 13.54
C PHE A 19 2.94 -3.21 13.82
N ARG A 20 1.93 -2.62 14.47
CA ARG A 20 2.01 -1.21 14.85
C ARG A 20 3.22 -0.97 15.75
N ASP A 21 3.42 -1.84 16.74
CA ASP A 21 4.56 -1.69 17.64
C ASP A 21 5.87 -1.83 16.89
N PHE A 22 5.94 -2.77 15.96
CA PHE A 22 7.13 -2.95 15.15
C PHE A 22 7.43 -1.70 14.33
N LEU A 23 6.42 -1.13 13.69
CA LEU A 23 6.62 0.06 12.86
C LEU A 23 7.09 1.24 13.70
N SER A 24 6.49 1.41 14.87
CA SER A 24 6.80 2.56 15.70
C SER A 24 8.11 2.42 16.44
N LEU A 25 8.35 1.25 17.01
CA LEU A 25 9.48 1.08 17.93
C LEU A 25 10.73 0.55 17.28
N GLU A 26 10.59 -0.36 16.34
CA GLU A 26 11.77 -0.95 15.73
C GLU A 26 12.13 -0.32 14.39
N ALA A 27 11.14 -0.03 13.58
CA ALA A 27 11.42 0.54 12.27
C ALA A 27 11.45 2.06 12.29
N GLY A 28 10.98 2.69 13.36
CA GLY A 28 11.11 4.13 13.54
C GLY A 28 10.26 4.98 12.61
N HIS A 29 9.14 4.44 12.13
CA HIS A 29 8.27 5.22 11.25
C HIS A 29 7.50 6.27 12.02
N SER A 30 7.16 7.36 11.34
CA SER A 30 6.37 8.42 11.96
C SER A 30 4.95 7.93 12.23
N PRO A 31 4.23 8.58 13.17
CA PRO A 31 2.85 8.20 13.43
C PRO A 31 1.96 8.22 12.19
N ASN A 32 2.16 9.20 11.31
CA ASN A 32 1.36 9.26 10.09
C ASN A 32 1.62 8.07 9.18
N THR A 33 2.87 7.66 9.06
CA THR A 33 3.22 6.51 8.24
C THR A 33 2.65 5.24 8.86
N VAL A 34 2.73 5.11 10.19
CA VAL A 34 2.18 3.95 10.87
C VAL A 34 0.68 3.83 10.60
N GLU A 35 -0.05 4.94 10.75
CA GLU A 35 -1.49 4.89 10.52
C GLU A 35 -1.82 4.60 9.07
N ALA A 36 -1.04 5.13 8.13
CA ALA A 36 -1.29 4.87 6.71
C ALA A 36 -1.08 3.39 6.40
N TYR A 37 -0.01 2.79 6.93
CA TYR A 37 0.25 1.38 6.69
C TYR A 37 -0.82 0.50 7.33
N LEU A 38 -1.28 0.85 8.53
CA LEU A 38 -2.33 0.06 9.16
C LEU A 38 -3.63 0.15 8.37
N ARG A 39 -3.94 1.31 7.85
CA ARG A 39 -5.12 1.48 7.03
C ARG A 39 -5.02 0.62 5.78
N ASP A 40 -3.84 0.60 5.17
CA ASP A 40 -3.59 -0.19 3.98
C ASP A 40 -3.73 -1.68 4.29
N LEU A 41 -3.21 -2.12 5.43
CA LEU A 41 -3.30 -3.52 5.80
C LEU A 41 -4.73 -3.92 6.14
N ARG A 42 -5.51 -3.02 6.73
CA ARG A 42 -6.92 -3.31 6.99
C ARG A 42 -7.67 -3.48 5.69
N ARG A 43 -7.33 -2.70 4.68
CA ARG A 43 -7.97 -2.85 3.37
C ARG A 43 -7.65 -4.23 2.78
N MET A 44 -6.41 -4.65 2.87
CA MET A 44 -6.01 -5.96 2.40
C MET A 44 -6.73 -7.05 3.19
N GLY A 45 -6.87 -6.86 4.52
CA GLY A 45 -7.57 -7.81 5.35
C GLY A 45 -9.04 -7.93 4.99
N GLU A 46 -9.69 -6.82 4.64
CA GLU A 46 -11.08 -6.86 4.21
C GLU A 46 -11.21 -7.65 2.92
N PHE A 47 -10.28 -7.45 2.00
CA PHE A 47 -10.30 -8.19 0.75
C PHE A 47 -10.11 -9.68 1.02
N ALA A 48 -9.17 -10.03 1.89
CA ALA A 48 -8.93 -11.42 2.24
C ALA A 48 -10.17 -12.05 2.85
N LEU A 49 -10.85 -11.32 3.74
CA LEU A 49 -12.08 -11.81 4.32
C LEU A 49 -13.14 -12.08 3.27
N SER A 50 -13.23 -11.23 2.27
CA SER A 50 -14.22 -11.40 1.21
C SER A 50 -13.92 -12.67 0.40
N ARG A 51 -12.70 -13.16 0.45
CA ARG A 51 -12.32 -14.39 -0.22
C ARG A 51 -12.27 -15.58 0.75
N GLY A 52 -12.79 -15.40 1.96
CA GLY A 52 -12.83 -16.47 2.93
C GLY A 52 -11.54 -16.73 3.67
N VAL A 53 -10.58 -15.81 3.58
CA VAL A 53 -9.28 -15.97 4.22
C VAL A 53 -9.22 -15.06 5.43
N ARG A 54 -9.07 -15.64 6.62
CA ARG A 54 -9.06 -14.87 7.86
C ARG A 54 -7.73 -14.91 8.58
N ASP A 55 -6.73 -15.55 7.98
CA ASP A 55 -5.46 -15.76 8.63
C ASP A 55 -4.38 -15.30 7.67
N PRO A 56 -3.50 -14.39 8.07
CA PRO A 56 -2.45 -13.91 7.17
C PRO A 56 -1.53 -15.02 6.68
N ARG A 57 -1.44 -16.12 7.42
CA ARG A 57 -0.61 -17.24 6.99
C ARG A 57 -1.21 -17.96 5.78
N ARG A 58 -2.50 -17.73 5.50
CA ARG A 58 -3.16 -18.37 4.38
C ARG A 58 -3.28 -17.47 3.17
N VAL A 59 -2.81 -16.25 3.27
CA VAL A 59 -2.81 -15.34 2.14
C VAL A 59 -1.71 -15.77 1.18
N GLY A 60 -2.06 -16.03 -0.07
CA GLY A 60 -1.10 -16.49 -1.05
C GLY A 60 -0.83 -15.45 -2.10
N ARG A 61 0.12 -15.75 -2.98
CA ARG A 61 0.46 -14.83 -4.07
C ARG A 61 -0.73 -14.51 -4.97
N PRO A 62 -1.58 -15.48 -5.33
CA PRO A 62 -2.71 -15.13 -6.19
C PRO A 62 -3.68 -14.15 -5.54
N LEU A 63 -3.90 -14.27 -4.23
CA LEU A 63 -4.79 -13.36 -3.55
C LEU A 63 -4.23 -11.94 -3.57
N LEU A 64 -2.94 -11.80 -3.32
CA LEU A 64 -2.33 -10.48 -3.30
C LEU A 64 -2.31 -9.88 -4.70
N ARG A 65 -2.08 -10.68 -5.74
CA ARG A 65 -2.13 -10.18 -7.09
C ARG A 65 -3.52 -9.68 -7.44
N ASP A 66 -4.54 -10.45 -7.04
CA ASP A 66 -5.92 -10.05 -7.29
C ASP A 66 -6.25 -8.77 -6.53
N PHE A 67 -5.71 -8.62 -5.34
CA PHE A 67 -5.92 -7.42 -4.55
C PHE A 67 -5.35 -6.19 -5.28
N VAL A 68 -4.15 -6.31 -5.86
CA VAL A 68 -3.56 -5.20 -6.59
C VAL A 68 -4.41 -4.87 -7.83
N TYR A 69 -4.94 -5.88 -8.50
CA TYR A 69 -5.84 -5.63 -9.63
C TYR A 69 -7.10 -4.90 -9.17
N LEU A 70 -7.63 -5.28 -8.01
CA LEU A 70 -8.79 -4.58 -7.48
C LEU A 70 -8.47 -3.11 -7.22
N LEU A 71 -7.30 -2.81 -6.67
CA LEU A 71 -6.92 -1.43 -6.42
C LEU A 71 -6.86 -0.63 -7.71
N LYS A 72 -6.36 -1.24 -8.77
CA LYS A 72 -6.32 -0.58 -10.06
C LYS A 72 -7.73 -0.37 -10.61
N ASP A 73 -8.59 -1.36 -10.45
CA ASP A 73 -9.97 -1.25 -10.93
C ASP A 73 -10.73 -0.18 -10.17
N LEU A 74 -10.40 0.05 -8.92
CA LEU A 74 -11.03 1.09 -8.13
C LEU A 74 -10.52 2.49 -8.51
N GLY A 75 -9.53 2.57 -9.36
CA GLY A 75 -9.03 3.86 -9.83
C GLY A 75 -8.05 4.53 -8.90
N LEU A 76 -7.46 3.78 -7.98
CA LEU A 76 -6.48 4.38 -7.09
C LEU A 76 -5.22 4.73 -7.85
N SER A 77 -4.54 5.77 -7.40
CA SER A 77 -3.35 6.25 -8.10
C SER A 77 -2.21 5.23 -7.98
N ALA A 78 -1.28 5.30 -8.91
CA ALA A 78 -0.11 4.43 -8.86
C ALA A 78 0.68 4.64 -7.57
N ALA A 79 0.74 5.88 -7.08
CA ALA A 79 1.45 6.16 -5.83
C ALA A 79 0.77 5.47 -4.65
N THR A 80 -0.56 5.49 -4.60
CA THR A 80 -1.29 4.84 -3.53
C THR A 80 -1.09 3.33 -3.59
N ILE A 81 -1.13 2.75 -4.80
CA ILE A 81 -0.95 1.31 -4.95
C ILE A 81 0.46 0.92 -4.55
N ARG A 82 1.47 1.72 -4.90
CA ARG A 82 2.83 1.42 -4.49
C ARG A 82 2.97 1.45 -2.97
N ARG A 83 2.29 2.39 -2.31
CA ARG A 83 2.34 2.44 -0.86
C ARG A 83 1.67 1.21 -0.26
N GLU A 84 0.53 0.78 -0.84
CA GLU A 84 -0.14 -0.43 -0.39
C GLU A 84 0.78 -1.64 -0.50
N VAL A 85 1.47 -1.78 -1.63
CA VAL A 85 2.37 -2.90 -1.84
C VAL A 85 3.54 -2.82 -0.86
N SER A 86 4.05 -1.62 -0.60
CA SER A 86 5.13 -1.46 0.38
C SER A 86 4.66 -1.86 1.76
N ALA A 87 3.44 -1.48 2.14
CA ALA A 87 2.91 -1.85 3.44
C ALA A 87 2.77 -3.36 3.56
N ILE A 88 2.29 -4.03 2.51
CA ILE A 88 2.13 -5.48 2.52
C ILE A 88 3.49 -6.17 2.62
N ARG A 89 4.49 -5.68 1.88
CA ARG A 89 5.81 -6.28 1.94
C ARG A 89 6.44 -6.11 3.32
N THR A 90 6.29 -4.93 3.90
CA THR A 90 6.84 -4.68 5.23
C THR A 90 6.13 -5.56 6.26
N TYR A 91 4.83 -5.74 6.11
CA TYR A 91 4.06 -6.57 7.01
C TYR A 91 4.50 -8.03 6.94
N TYR A 92 4.63 -8.60 5.74
CA TYR A 92 5.03 -9.99 5.63
C TYR A 92 6.49 -10.19 6.03
N GLY A 93 7.35 -9.20 5.81
CA GLY A 93 8.70 -9.24 6.34
C GLY A 93 8.70 -9.32 7.86
N PHE A 94 7.81 -8.56 8.49
CA PHE A 94 7.65 -8.60 9.94
C PHE A 94 7.17 -10.00 10.38
N LEU A 95 6.19 -10.57 9.69
CA LEU A 95 5.68 -11.89 10.07
C LEU A 95 6.74 -12.97 9.90
N VAL A 96 7.53 -12.90 8.84
CA VAL A 96 8.62 -13.85 8.66
C VAL A 96 9.65 -13.69 9.76
N GLY A 97 9.98 -12.45 10.10
CA GLY A 97 10.94 -12.19 11.18
C GLY A 97 10.47 -12.69 12.53
N GLU A 98 9.14 -12.68 12.77
CA GLU A 98 8.59 -13.16 14.01
C GLU A 98 8.36 -14.67 13.99
N GLY A 99 8.68 -15.33 12.89
CA GLY A 99 8.48 -16.76 12.77
C GLY A 99 7.04 -17.20 12.60
N ARG A 100 6.15 -16.27 12.26
CA ARG A 100 4.75 -16.61 12.11
C ARG A 100 4.41 -17.11 10.72
N VAL A 101 5.25 -16.79 9.75
CA VAL A 101 5.08 -17.21 8.37
C VAL A 101 6.42 -17.69 7.87
N THR A 102 6.45 -18.80 7.13
CA THR A 102 7.70 -19.33 6.63
C THR A 102 8.09 -18.75 5.29
N GLU A 103 7.09 -18.38 4.48
CA GLU A 103 7.36 -17.81 3.18
C GLU A 103 6.63 -16.50 3.03
N ASP A 104 7.23 -15.55 2.35
CA ASP A 104 6.64 -14.24 2.13
C ASP A 104 5.86 -14.27 0.82
N PRO A 105 4.52 -14.22 0.87
CA PRO A 105 3.73 -14.27 -0.35
C PRO A 105 3.81 -12.98 -1.16
N SER A 106 4.40 -11.93 -0.59
CA SER A 106 4.49 -10.65 -1.27
C SER A 106 5.82 -10.43 -1.94
N ASP A 107 6.74 -11.39 -1.87
CA ASP A 107 8.10 -11.16 -2.37
C ASP A 107 8.15 -10.94 -3.88
N ARG A 108 7.15 -11.42 -4.62
CA ARG A 108 7.09 -11.20 -6.07
C ARG A 108 5.95 -10.32 -6.49
N LEU A 109 5.34 -9.64 -5.53
CA LEU A 109 4.22 -8.77 -5.84
C LEU A 109 4.73 -7.55 -6.60
N GLU A 110 4.12 -7.30 -7.76
CA GLU A 110 4.58 -6.20 -8.60
C GLU A 110 3.85 -4.93 -8.31
N THR A 111 4.56 -3.82 -8.42
CA THR A 111 3.94 -2.51 -8.28
C THR A 111 3.74 -1.92 -9.66
N PRO A 112 2.81 -1.00 -9.82
CA PRO A 112 2.65 -0.30 -11.09
C PRO A 112 3.92 0.47 -11.41
N ARG A 113 4.28 0.52 -12.67
CA ARG A 113 5.43 1.25 -13.05
C ARG A 113 5.17 2.72 -12.86
N ARG A 114 6.24 3.46 -12.50
CA ARG A 114 6.14 4.82 -12.33
C ARG A 114 5.97 5.39 -13.66
N GLY A 115 5.09 6.06 -13.87
CA GLY A 115 4.86 6.68 -15.00
C GLY A 115 5.63 6.66 -16.14
N ARG A 116 5.62 5.90 -16.81
CA ARG A 116 6.25 5.96 -17.90
C ARG A 116 5.38 6.74 -18.58
N THR A 117 4.83 7.02 -18.24
CA THR A 117 4.00 7.85 -18.67
C THR A 117 4.28 8.99 -18.91
N LEU A 118 4.63 8.90 -18.70
CA LEU A 118 4.73 9.79 -18.83
C LEU A 118 5.16 10.27 -19.22
N PRO A 119 5.47 10.29 -19.41
CA PRO A 119 5.83 10.76 -19.64
C PRO A 119 6.03 11.15 -20.02
N ASP A 120 5.79 10.93 -19.98
CA ASP A 120 5.91 11.43 -20.15
C ASP A 120 5.76 12.01 -20.47
N THR A 121 5.32 11.90 -20.69
CA THR A 121 5.24 12.55 -20.85
C THR A 121 4.85 13.44 -20.86
N LEU A 122 4.40 13.37 -20.54
CA LEU A 122 4.07 14.44 -20.30
C LEU A 122 4.90 15.07 -20.61
N SER A 123 5.00 14.89 -20.94
CA SER A 123 5.85 15.40 -21.27
C SER A 123 6.31 16.42 -21.03
N VAL A 124 7.05 16.47 -21.41
CA VAL A 124 7.63 17.57 -21.08
C VAL A 124 6.89 18.71 -21.53
N ARG A 125 6.41 18.70 -22.65
CA ARG A 125 5.68 19.70 -23.07
C ARG A 125 4.49 19.86 -22.35
N GLU A 126 3.93 18.83 -21.90
CA GLU A 126 2.86 18.98 -21.10
C GLU A 126 3.25 19.43 -19.85
N VAL A 127 4.35 19.05 -19.37
CA VAL A 127 4.82 19.54 -18.14
C VAL A 127 5.03 20.99 -18.31
N GLU A 128 5.52 21.40 -19.41
CA GLU A 128 5.67 22.77 -19.62
C GLU A 128 4.42 23.46 -19.71
N SER A 129 3.43 22.90 -20.29
CA SER A 129 2.23 23.57 -20.31
C SER A 129 1.61 23.57 -18.96
N LEU A 130 1.90 22.64 -18.11
CA LEU A 130 1.42 22.66 -16.81
C LEU A 130 2.14 23.62 -16.00
N LEU A 131 3.36 23.74 -16.19
CA LEU A 131 4.14 24.59 -15.41
C LEU A 131 4.12 25.89 -15.95
N GLY A 132 4.17 25.90 -17.16
CA GLY A 132 4.17 27.14 -17.70
C GLY A 132 2.87 27.61 -17.65
N ALA A 133 2.38 27.03 -17.61
CA ALA A 133 1.25 27.51 -17.46
C ALA A 133 1.30 27.91 -16.21
N PRO A 134 1.90 27.74 -16.48
CA PRO A 134 2.10 27.92 -15.70
C PRO A 134 2.13 27.85 -15.01
N GLY A 135 2.13 27.74 -14.75
CA GLY A 135 2.17 27.61 -13.98
C GLY A 135 2.56 27.18 -13.33
N ILE A 136 2.90 27.28 -13.52
CA ILE A 136 3.30 27.11 -12.89
C ILE A 136 3.64 26.96 -12.22
N ASP A 137 3.62 27.20 -12.28
CA ASP A 137 4.02 27.31 -11.67
C ASP A 137 4.37 26.99 -10.93
N ASP A 138 4.43 26.86 -11.00
CA ASP A 138 4.71 26.69 -10.29
C ASP A 138 5.14 26.19 -9.64
N PRO A 139 5.46 26.39 -9.54
CA PRO A 139 5.89 25.99 -8.96
C PRO A 139 6.10 25.42 -8.36
N LEU A 140 5.92 25.08 -8.49
CA LEU A 140 6.02 24.71 -7.96
C LEU A 140 5.91 24.19 -7.79
N GLY A 141 5.81 24.34 -8.03
CA GLY A 141 5.49 24.03 -7.99
C GLY A 141 5.91 23.26 -8.06
N TRP A 142 6.16 23.08 -7.91
CA TRP A 142 6.60 22.50 -7.92
C TRP A 142 7.03 21.81 -7.24
N ARG A 143 6.90 21.61 -7.35
CA ARG A 143 7.22 21.09 -6.86
C ARG A 143 6.96 20.46 -6.39
N ASP A 144 6.62 20.30 -6.86
CA ASP A 144 6.31 20.06 -6.57
C ASP A 144 6.05 19.80 -6.52
N ARG A 145 5.99 20.01 -6.46
CA ARG A 145 5.59 20.19 -6.75
C ARG A 145 5.53 19.98 -6.63
#